data_8adf364f09232320c0a46efeec70b4e4
#
_entry.id   8adf364f09232320c0a46efeec70b4e4
#
_cell.length_a   1.000
_cell.length_b   1.000
_cell.length_c   1.000
_cell.angle_alpha   90.00
_cell.angle_beta   90.00
_cell.angle_gamma   90.00
#
_symmetry.space_group_name_H-M   'P 1'
#
loop_
_entity.id
_entity.type
_entity.pdbx_description
1 polymer ?
#
loop_
_entity_poly.entity_id
_entity_poly.type
_entity_poly.pdbx_seq_one_letter_code
_entity_poly.pdbx_strand_id
1 'polypeptide(L)'
;GLMVVARTLPAQTDLVRQLQARTVKRYYQALARGRLEQGGTVDAPMGRHPSQRTKMAVIRTGKPARTHYRILERFLDCTLIECALETGRTHQIRVHLTHIGHPLVSDPVYGTGTSRVPVGPAFDRQALHACRLGLVHPASGKAMRWKSELPEDLAELVEITRQRAIEAEALAAENEADWDDEDFAGGPEIIYAYGDGPEDEDDELE
;
A
#
# COMPACT_ATOMS: atom_id res chain seq x y z
N GLY A 1 -1.01 -18.74 -0.95
CA GLY A 1 -2.33 -18.37 -1.44
C GLY A 1 -2.83 -19.26 -2.58
N LEU A 2 -3.99 -18.92 -3.11
CA LEU A 2 -4.68 -19.69 -4.15
C LEU A 2 -3.98 -19.59 -5.50
N MET A 3 -3.89 -20.74 -6.18
CA MET A 3 -3.37 -20.85 -7.54
C MET A 3 -4.19 -21.89 -8.32
N VAL A 4 -4.44 -21.64 -9.60
CA VAL A 4 -5.05 -22.63 -10.52
C VAL A 4 -3.98 -23.23 -11.43
N VAL A 5 -4.02 -24.56 -11.58
CA VAL A 5 -3.13 -25.32 -12.46
C VAL A 5 -3.98 -26.21 -13.37
N ALA A 6 -3.78 -26.09 -14.68
CA ALA A 6 -4.41 -26.97 -15.65
C ALA A 6 -3.65 -28.30 -15.71
N ARG A 7 -4.37 -29.42 -15.66
CA ARG A 7 -3.80 -30.78 -15.76
C ARG A 7 -3.87 -31.36 -17.18
N THR A 8 -4.63 -30.72 -18.05
CA THR A 8 -4.83 -31.17 -19.46
C THR A 8 -4.76 -29.97 -20.39
N LEU A 9 -4.40 -30.21 -21.64
CA LEU A 9 -4.35 -29.17 -22.67
C LEU A 9 -5.72 -28.51 -22.93
N PRO A 10 -6.85 -29.21 -23.01
CA PRO A 10 -8.15 -28.53 -23.11
C PRO A 10 -8.45 -27.59 -21.92
N ALA A 11 -8.15 -28.03 -20.70
CA ALA A 11 -8.33 -27.18 -19.51
C ALA A 11 -7.43 -25.94 -19.55
N GLN A 12 -6.18 -26.07 -19.98
CA GLN A 12 -5.27 -24.97 -20.17
C GLN A 12 -5.80 -23.95 -21.18
N THR A 13 -6.25 -24.44 -22.34
CA THR A 13 -6.78 -23.60 -23.42
C THR A 13 -8.00 -22.80 -22.92
N ASP A 14 -8.92 -23.46 -22.22
CA ASP A 14 -10.11 -22.79 -21.69
C ASP A 14 -9.77 -21.77 -20.62
N LEU A 15 -8.91 -22.10 -19.67
CA LEU A 15 -8.47 -21.15 -18.62
C LEU A 15 -7.74 -19.94 -19.21
N VAL A 16 -6.91 -20.14 -20.25
CA VAL A 16 -6.27 -19.02 -20.98
C VAL A 16 -7.33 -18.13 -21.62
N ARG A 17 -8.36 -18.70 -22.26
CA ARG A 17 -9.48 -17.95 -22.83
C ARG A 17 -10.22 -17.14 -21.77
N GLN A 18 -10.53 -17.73 -20.61
CA GLN A 18 -11.17 -17.05 -19.49
C GLN A 18 -10.32 -15.90 -18.94
N LEU A 19 -9.00 -16.08 -18.84
CA LEU A 19 -8.06 -15.03 -18.42
C LEU A 19 -8.00 -13.88 -19.44
N GLN A 20 -7.99 -14.19 -20.74
CA GLN A 20 -8.02 -13.20 -21.82
C GLN A 20 -9.34 -12.41 -21.82
N ALA A 21 -10.45 -13.09 -21.59
CA ALA A 21 -11.79 -12.52 -21.47
C ALA A 21 -12.00 -11.77 -20.13
N ARG A 22 -11.02 -11.79 -19.21
CA ARG A 22 -11.07 -11.16 -17.87
C ARG A 22 -12.23 -11.65 -17.00
N THR A 23 -12.69 -12.88 -17.22
CA THR A 23 -13.77 -13.49 -16.44
C THR A 23 -13.29 -14.15 -15.15
N VAL A 24 -12.01 -14.55 -15.09
CA VAL A 24 -11.39 -15.09 -13.88
C VAL A 24 -11.23 -14.00 -12.82
N LYS A 25 -11.85 -14.20 -11.66
CA LYS A 25 -11.79 -13.27 -10.53
C LYS A 25 -10.63 -13.65 -9.60
N ARG A 26 -9.74 -12.71 -9.37
CA ARG A 26 -8.52 -12.91 -8.56
C ARG A 26 -8.39 -11.77 -7.58
N TYR A 27 -8.47 -12.09 -6.29
CA TYR A 27 -8.33 -11.12 -5.22
C TYR A 27 -7.16 -11.48 -4.33
N TYR A 28 -6.45 -10.47 -3.90
CA TYR A 28 -5.28 -10.59 -3.06
C TYR A 28 -5.42 -9.66 -1.85
N GLN A 29 -4.95 -10.11 -0.70
CA GLN A 29 -4.69 -9.23 0.42
C GLN A 29 -3.21 -8.89 0.45
N ALA A 30 -2.92 -7.62 0.75
CA ALA A 30 -1.56 -7.10 0.74
C ALA A 30 -1.39 -6.06 1.84
N LEU A 31 -0.22 -6.05 2.48
CA LEU A 31 0.18 -4.98 3.38
C LEU A 31 1.10 -4.03 2.60
N ALA A 32 0.60 -2.84 2.31
CA ALA A 32 1.29 -1.79 1.57
C ALA A 32 1.93 -0.79 2.56
N ARG A 33 3.12 -0.29 2.25
CA ARG A 33 3.79 0.73 3.07
C ARG A 33 3.10 2.08 2.94
N GLY A 34 3.10 2.82 4.03
CA GLY A 34 2.49 4.14 4.13
C GLY A 34 0.98 4.08 4.30
N ARG A 35 0.43 5.23 4.63
CA ARG A 35 -1.01 5.39 4.85
C ARG A 35 -1.69 5.78 3.54
N LEU A 36 -2.50 4.89 3.00
CA LEU A 36 -3.35 5.14 1.83
C LEU A 36 -4.64 5.85 2.30
N GLU A 37 -4.96 6.99 1.71
CA GLU A 37 -6.14 7.76 2.10
C GLU A 37 -7.44 7.19 1.52
N GLN A 38 -7.38 6.61 0.33
CA GLN A 38 -8.55 6.04 -0.34
C GLN A 38 -8.19 4.84 -1.22
N GLY A 39 -9.20 4.03 -1.52
CA GLY A 39 -9.09 3.01 -2.56
C GLY A 39 -8.97 3.61 -3.94
N GLY A 40 -8.54 2.81 -4.91
CA GLY A 40 -8.32 3.33 -6.26
C GLY A 40 -8.05 2.27 -7.31
N THR A 41 -7.65 2.75 -8.47
CA THR A 41 -7.26 1.92 -9.61
C THR A 41 -5.92 2.39 -10.15
N VAL A 42 -4.97 1.46 -10.26
CA VAL A 42 -3.73 1.67 -11.00
C VAL A 42 -3.91 1.10 -12.40
N ASP A 43 -4.00 1.99 -13.39
CA ASP A 43 -4.08 1.64 -14.83
C ASP A 43 -2.78 2.11 -15.48
N ALA A 44 -1.77 1.25 -15.47
CA ALA A 44 -0.43 1.59 -15.93
C ALA A 44 0.21 0.41 -16.68
N PRO A 45 0.69 0.62 -17.92
CA PRO A 45 1.24 -0.45 -18.74
C PRO A 45 2.56 -0.98 -18.17
N MET A 46 2.75 -2.28 -18.23
CA MET A 46 3.89 -2.96 -17.63
C MET A 46 4.75 -3.69 -18.66
N GLY A 47 6.05 -3.65 -18.45
CA GLY A 47 7.04 -4.39 -19.21
C GLY A 47 8.27 -4.74 -18.36
N ARG A 48 9.29 -5.33 -19.01
CA ARG A 48 10.56 -5.57 -18.33
C ARG A 48 11.26 -4.24 -18.02
N HIS A 49 11.90 -4.19 -16.85
CA HIS A 49 12.66 -3.00 -16.45
C HIS A 49 13.79 -2.74 -17.45
N PRO A 50 14.01 -1.49 -17.91
CA PRO A 50 14.98 -1.20 -18.98
C PRO A 50 16.41 -1.67 -18.70
N SER A 51 16.88 -1.50 -17.46
CA SER A 51 18.24 -1.83 -17.04
C SER A 51 18.35 -3.09 -16.16
N GLN A 52 17.29 -3.46 -15.41
CA GLN A 52 17.29 -4.60 -14.49
C GLN A 52 16.41 -5.73 -15.02
N ARG A 53 16.98 -6.59 -15.86
CA ARG A 53 16.24 -7.63 -16.60
C ARG A 53 15.41 -8.59 -15.75
N THR A 54 15.73 -8.76 -14.49
CA THR A 54 14.98 -9.61 -13.53
C THR A 54 13.74 -8.91 -12.96
N LYS A 55 13.62 -7.59 -13.15
CA LYS A 55 12.50 -6.80 -12.65
C LYS A 55 11.49 -6.46 -13.75
N MET A 56 10.28 -6.20 -13.31
CA MET A 56 9.22 -5.57 -14.12
C MET A 56 9.10 -4.10 -13.71
N ALA A 57 8.57 -3.27 -14.59
CA ALA A 57 8.34 -1.85 -14.34
C ALA A 57 7.12 -1.35 -15.09
N VAL A 58 6.56 -0.23 -14.63
CA VAL A 58 5.63 0.58 -15.42
C VAL A 58 6.43 1.28 -16.51
N ILE A 59 6.12 0.98 -17.76
CA ILE A 59 6.76 1.60 -18.94
C ILE A 59 5.72 1.87 -20.02
N ARG A 60 5.82 2.99 -20.72
CA ARG A 60 4.85 3.42 -21.75
C ARG A 60 4.63 2.41 -22.88
N THR A 61 5.65 1.66 -23.24
CA THR A 61 5.62 0.64 -24.29
C THR A 61 5.21 -0.74 -23.77
N GLY A 62 4.81 -0.82 -22.50
CA GLY A 62 4.42 -2.07 -21.84
C GLY A 62 3.05 -2.58 -22.27
N LYS A 63 2.73 -3.78 -21.80
CA LYS A 63 1.40 -4.36 -21.99
C LYS A 63 0.41 -3.72 -21.02
N PRO A 64 -0.83 -3.41 -21.44
CA PRO A 64 -1.87 -2.90 -20.54
C PRO A 64 -2.02 -3.74 -19.28
N ALA A 65 -2.06 -3.06 -18.14
CA ALA A 65 -2.21 -3.69 -16.84
C ALA A 65 -3.09 -2.82 -15.93
N ARG A 66 -4.05 -3.45 -15.24
CA ARG A 66 -4.99 -2.75 -14.37
C ARG A 66 -5.21 -3.52 -13.07
N THR A 67 -5.03 -2.81 -11.96
CA THR A 67 -5.22 -3.30 -10.59
C THR A 67 -6.14 -2.36 -9.84
N HIS A 68 -7.25 -2.87 -9.34
CA HIS A 68 -8.10 -2.13 -8.40
C HIS A 68 -7.67 -2.48 -6.98
N TYR A 69 -7.76 -1.52 -6.06
CA TYR A 69 -7.52 -1.78 -4.65
C TYR A 69 -8.51 -1.02 -3.78
N ARG A 70 -8.86 -1.62 -2.65
CA ARG A 70 -9.65 -0.98 -1.60
C ARG A 70 -8.97 -1.18 -0.26
N ILE A 71 -9.13 -0.21 0.61
CA ILE A 71 -8.59 -0.27 1.95
C ILE A 71 -9.44 -1.22 2.79
N LEU A 72 -8.78 -2.09 3.53
CA LEU A 72 -9.37 -2.93 4.56
C LEU A 72 -9.15 -2.32 5.95
N GLU A 73 -7.91 -1.91 6.23
CA GLU A 73 -7.52 -1.35 7.52
C GLU A 73 -6.29 -0.44 7.36
N ARG A 74 -6.21 0.64 8.14
CA ARG A 74 -5.06 1.54 8.19
C ARG A 74 -4.34 1.37 9.50
N PHE A 75 -3.01 1.38 9.42
CA PHE A 75 -2.12 1.35 10.56
C PHE A 75 -1.21 2.59 10.57
N LEU A 76 -0.30 2.67 11.52
CA LEU A 76 0.60 3.81 11.64
C LEU A 76 1.46 4.05 10.38
N ASP A 77 2.15 3.00 9.90
CA ASP A 77 3.15 3.07 8.83
C ASP A 77 2.77 2.28 7.58
N CYS A 78 1.60 1.66 7.56
CA CYS A 78 1.16 0.83 6.44
C CYS A 78 -0.36 0.69 6.39
N THR A 79 -0.83 0.09 5.30
CA THR A 79 -2.26 -0.10 5.04
C THR A 79 -2.51 -1.53 4.56
N LEU A 80 -3.42 -2.23 5.19
CA LEU A 80 -3.95 -3.50 4.69
C LEU A 80 -4.97 -3.21 3.60
N ILE A 81 -4.74 -3.76 2.41
CA ILE A 81 -5.59 -3.56 1.24
C ILE A 81 -6.02 -4.88 0.61
N GLU A 82 -7.15 -4.86 -0.08
CA GLU A 82 -7.55 -5.91 -1.01
C GLU A 82 -7.37 -5.44 -2.44
N CYS A 83 -6.61 -6.19 -3.24
CA CYS A 83 -6.40 -5.94 -4.65
C CYS A 83 -7.26 -6.87 -5.51
N ALA A 84 -7.91 -6.34 -6.54
CA ALA A 84 -8.63 -7.09 -7.57
C ALA A 84 -7.94 -6.90 -8.93
N LEU A 85 -7.59 -8.00 -9.59
CA LEU A 85 -6.87 -7.98 -10.86
C LEU A 85 -7.82 -8.10 -12.07
N GLU A 86 -7.82 -7.11 -12.98
CA GLU A 86 -8.36 -7.28 -14.32
C GLU A 86 -7.37 -8.00 -15.25
N THR A 87 -6.12 -7.65 -15.15
CA THR A 87 -5.01 -8.26 -15.90
C THR A 87 -4.11 -9.04 -14.94
N GLY A 88 -3.19 -9.86 -15.47
CA GLY A 88 -2.27 -10.66 -14.64
C GLY A 88 -0.88 -10.63 -15.23
N ARG A 89 -0.18 -9.51 -15.14
CA ARG A 89 1.23 -9.43 -15.54
C ARG A 89 2.13 -9.91 -14.41
N THR A 90 3.31 -10.38 -14.77
CA THR A 90 4.32 -10.78 -13.79
C THR A 90 4.55 -9.67 -12.75
N HIS A 91 4.43 -10.00 -11.48
CA HIS A 91 4.60 -9.07 -10.34
C HIS A 91 3.67 -7.85 -10.35
N GLN A 92 2.51 -7.91 -11.03
CA GLN A 92 1.68 -6.74 -11.31
C GLN A 92 1.33 -5.92 -10.07
N ILE A 93 0.78 -6.54 -9.01
CA ILE A 93 0.41 -5.84 -7.77
C ILE A 93 1.65 -5.17 -7.16
N ARG A 94 2.76 -5.87 -7.06
CA ARG A 94 4.01 -5.38 -6.48
C ARG A 94 4.52 -4.13 -7.21
N VAL A 95 4.55 -4.18 -8.53
CA VAL A 95 5.01 -3.07 -9.39
C VAL A 95 4.04 -1.90 -9.38
N HIS A 96 2.73 -2.16 -9.45
CA HIS A 96 1.71 -1.11 -9.43
C HIS A 96 1.70 -0.35 -8.10
N LEU A 97 1.77 -1.05 -6.97
CA LEU A 97 1.82 -0.40 -5.66
C LEU A 97 3.12 0.38 -5.45
N THR A 98 4.25 -0.15 -5.91
CA THR A 98 5.52 0.59 -5.91
C THR A 98 5.43 1.85 -6.78
N HIS A 99 4.79 1.76 -7.94
CA HIS A 99 4.62 2.89 -8.87
C HIS A 99 3.84 4.06 -8.24
N ILE A 100 2.85 3.78 -7.41
CA ILE A 100 2.07 4.80 -6.68
C ILE A 100 2.69 5.19 -5.33
N GLY A 101 3.93 4.76 -5.03
CA GLY A 101 4.65 5.13 -3.81
C GLY A 101 4.37 4.25 -2.59
N HIS A 102 3.58 3.19 -2.73
CA HIS A 102 3.18 2.29 -1.65
C HIS A 102 3.66 0.83 -1.88
N PRO A 103 4.98 0.56 -1.93
CA PRO A 103 5.49 -0.78 -2.12
C PRO A 103 5.01 -1.72 -1.01
N LEU A 104 4.98 -3.02 -1.29
CA LEU A 104 4.60 -4.00 -0.27
C LEU A 104 5.62 -4.08 0.86
N VAL A 105 5.12 -4.31 2.06
CA VAL A 105 5.95 -4.60 3.23
C VAL A 105 6.80 -5.83 2.94
N SER A 106 8.07 -5.78 3.32
CA SER A 106 9.07 -6.87 3.13
C SER A 106 9.22 -7.37 1.69
N ASP A 107 8.88 -6.55 0.68
CA ASP A 107 9.15 -6.95 -0.72
C ASP A 107 10.64 -6.85 -1.02
N PRO A 108 11.34 -8.00 -1.24
CA PRO A 108 12.80 -8.02 -1.41
C PRO A 108 13.27 -7.42 -2.75
N VAL A 109 12.35 -7.24 -3.71
CA VAL A 109 12.68 -6.79 -5.08
C VAL A 109 12.26 -5.36 -5.33
N TYR A 110 11.05 -4.99 -4.89
CA TYR A 110 10.44 -3.69 -5.18
C TYR A 110 10.31 -2.81 -3.93
N GLY A 111 10.48 -3.36 -2.74
CA GLY A 111 10.53 -2.63 -1.49
C GLY A 111 11.86 -1.89 -1.36
N THR A 112 11.98 -0.70 -1.96
CA THR A 112 13.18 0.12 -1.83
C THR A 112 13.07 1.05 -0.63
N GLY A 113 14.16 1.18 0.13
CA GLY A 113 14.35 2.25 1.10
C GLY A 113 14.38 1.81 2.54
N THR A 114 14.92 2.71 3.32
CA THR A 114 15.34 2.60 4.72
C THR A 114 14.19 2.55 5.73
N SER A 115 12.96 2.78 5.34
CA SER A 115 11.82 2.66 6.24
C SER A 115 11.44 1.18 6.38
N ARG A 116 12.06 0.53 7.33
CA ARG A 116 11.60 -0.76 7.82
C ARG A 116 10.35 -0.47 8.67
N VAL A 117 9.18 -0.81 8.17
CA VAL A 117 8.11 -1.19 9.10
C VAL A 117 8.76 -2.24 9.99
N PRO A 118 8.84 -2.05 11.29
CA PRO A 118 9.39 -3.07 12.17
C PRO A 118 8.50 -4.30 12.07
N VAL A 119 8.81 -5.13 11.11
CA VAL A 119 8.30 -6.49 11.01
C VAL A 119 9.06 -7.27 12.04
N GLY A 120 8.36 -8.02 12.85
CA GLY A 120 9.00 -8.97 13.76
C GLY A 120 10.02 -9.82 12.98
N PRO A 121 10.96 -10.46 13.64
CA PRO A 121 12.15 -11.07 13.02
C PRO A 121 11.87 -12.17 12.00
N ALA A 122 10.63 -12.54 11.75
CA ALA A 122 10.27 -13.74 11.00
C ALA A 122 9.62 -13.51 9.63
N PHE A 123 9.36 -12.26 9.16
CA PHE A 123 8.69 -12.05 7.87
C PHE A 123 9.66 -11.57 6.79
N ASP A 124 10.07 -12.48 5.88
CA ASP A 124 11.14 -12.30 4.90
C ASP A 124 10.69 -12.28 3.42
N ARG A 125 9.38 -12.28 3.17
CA ARG A 125 8.78 -12.28 1.84
C ARG A 125 7.84 -11.07 1.65
N GLN A 126 7.45 -10.79 0.41
CA GLN A 126 6.43 -9.77 0.15
C GLN A 126 5.12 -10.07 0.89
N ALA A 127 4.57 -9.09 1.57
CA ALA A 127 3.29 -9.20 2.28
C ALA A 127 2.12 -9.21 1.28
N LEU A 128 1.93 -10.37 0.63
CA LEU A 128 0.94 -10.59 -0.43
C LEU A 128 0.41 -12.00 -0.38
N HIS A 129 -0.92 -12.14 -0.45
CA HIS A 129 -1.60 -13.42 -0.40
C HIS A 129 -2.80 -13.45 -1.35
N ALA A 130 -2.87 -14.47 -2.23
CA ALA A 130 -4.04 -14.70 -3.10
C ALA A 130 -5.17 -15.31 -2.25
N CYS A 131 -6.14 -14.47 -1.85
CA CYS A 131 -7.16 -14.85 -0.88
C CYS A 131 -8.46 -15.36 -1.50
N ARG A 132 -8.79 -14.96 -2.73
CA ARG A 132 -10.00 -15.45 -3.42
C ARG A 132 -9.74 -15.67 -4.90
N LEU A 133 -10.28 -16.79 -5.42
CA LEU A 133 -10.23 -17.17 -6.83
C LEU A 133 -11.63 -17.58 -7.30
N GLY A 134 -12.05 -17.08 -8.45
CA GLY A 134 -13.29 -17.48 -9.09
C GLY A 134 -13.08 -17.70 -10.57
N LEU A 135 -13.57 -18.82 -11.10
CA LEU A 135 -13.51 -19.18 -12.51
C LEU A 135 -14.64 -20.14 -12.88
N VAL A 136 -14.82 -20.38 -14.18
CA VAL A 136 -15.69 -21.43 -14.67
C VAL A 136 -14.85 -22.70 -14.89
N HIS A 137 -15.30 -23.83 -14.34
CA HIS A 137 -14.57 -25.09 -14.47
C HIS A 137 -14.55 -25.56 -15.93
N PRO A 138 -13.37 -25.77 -16.53
CA PRO A 138 -13.23 -26.02 -17.97
C PRO A 138 -14.03 -27.20 -18.54
N ALA A 139 -14.18 -28.28 -17.76
CA ALA A 139 -14.87 -29.46 -18.20
C ALA A 139 -16.38 -29.47 -17.88
N SER A 140 -16.77 -28.97 -16.72
CA SER A 140 -18.17 -29.04 -16.27
C SER A 140 -18.98 -27.78 -16.54
N GLY A 141 -18.34 -26.65 -16.90
CA GLY A 141 -19.01 -25.37 -17.09
C GLY A 141 -19.55 -24.74 -15.79
N LYS A 142 -19.31 -25.33 -14.62
CA LYS A 142 -19.79 -24.80 -13.34
C LYS A 142 -18.94 -23.65 -12.87
N ALA A 143 -19.57 -22.56 -12.39
CA ALA A 143 -18.89 -21.49 -11.71
C ALA A 143 -18.35 -21.98 -10.36
N MET A 144 -17.05 -21.79 -10.14
CA MET A 144 -16.37 -22.20 -8.92
C MET A 144 -15.72 -21.02 -8.24
N ARG A 145 -15.71 -21.04 -6.92
CA ARG A 145 -15.10 -20.00 -6.09
C ARG A 145 -14.38 -20.66 -4.90
N TRP A 146 -13.21 -20.13 -4.59
CA TRP A 146 -12.41 -20.56 -3.45
C TRP A 146 -12.00 -19.34 -2.64
N LYS A 147 -11.86 -19.53 -1.35
CA LYS A 147 -11.31 -18.57 -0.39
C LYS A 147 -10.19 -19.26 0.39
N SER A 148 -9.16 -18.50 0.70
CA SER A 148 -8.06 -18.88 1.58
C SER A 148 -7.89 -17.79 2.62
N GLU A 149 -7.85 -18.15 3.87
CA GLU A 149 -7.51 -17.23 4.95
C GLU A 149 -6.04 -16.82 4.83
N LEU A 150 -5.66 -15.74 5.53
CA LEU A 150 -4.26 -15.33 5.61
C LEU A 150 -3.43 -16.47 6.19
N PRO A 151 -2.25 -16.75 5.65
CA PRO A 151 -1.30 -17.67 6.27
C PRO A 151 -0.81 -17.07 7.58
N GLU A 152 -0.42 -17.94 8.51
CA GLU A 152 -0.09 -17.58 9.90
C GLU A 152 0.95 -16.45 9.98
N ASP A 153 2.03 -16.53 9.19
CA ASP A 153 3.09 -15.51 9.12
C ASP A 153 2.57 -14.11 8.75
N LEU A 154 1.64 -14.03 7.78
CA LEU A 154 1.06 -12.76 7.36
C LEU A 154 -0.04 -12.29 8.31
N ALA A 155 -0.79 -13.19 8.90
CA ALA A 155 -1.79 -12.86 9.92
C ALA A 155 -1.11 -12.28 11.18
N GLU A 156 -0.02 -12.90 11.62
CA GLU A 156 0.80 -12.41 12.73
C GLU A 156 1.39 -11.03 12.42
N LEU A 157 1.93 -10.83 11.22
CA LEU A 157 2.43 -9.52 10.80
C LEU A 157 1.36 -8.44 10.87
N VAL A 158 0.15 -8.72 10.39
CA VAL A 158 -0.98 -7.77 10.46
C VAL A 158 -1.33 -7.47 11.90
N GLU A 159 -1.35 -8.47 12.78
CA GLU A 159 -1.68 -8.27 14.19
C GLU A 159 -0.62 -7.46 14.93
N ILE A 160 0.67 -7.75 14.75
CA ILE A 160 1.77 -6.94 15.31
C ILE A 160 1.65 -5.47 14.85
N THR A 161 1.31 -5.26 13.58
CA THR A 161 1.16 -3.92 13.03
C THR A 161 -0.04 -3.18 13.64
N ARG A 162 -1.13 -3.90 13.90
CA ARG A 162 -2.34 -3.38 14.56
C ARG A 162 -2.05 -2.98 16.02
N GLN A 163 -1.40 -3.84 16.78
CA GLN A 163 -1.04 -3.57 18.17
C GLN A 163 -0.16 -2.32 18.29
N ARG A 164 0.83 -2.17 17.42
CA ARG A 164 1.68 -0.97 17.39
C ARG A 164 0.90 0.32 17.08
N ALA A 165 -0.11 0.25 16.23
CA ALA A 165 -0.96 1.41 15.95
C ALA A 165 -1.78 1.81 17.19
N ILE A 166 -2.35 0.84 17.89
CA ILE A 166 -3.09 1.06 19.14
C ILE A 166 -2.19 1.65 20.23
N GLU A 167 -0.99 1.10 20.40
CA GLU A 167 -0.02 1.60 21.39
C GLU A 167 0.42 3.05 21.09
N ALA A 168 0.64 3.36 19.81
CA ALA A 168 1.01 4.72 19.39
C ALA A 168 -0.14 5.73 19.61
N GLU A 169 -1.37 5.33 19.35
CA GLU A 169 -2.55 6.17 19.61
C GLU A 169 -2.76 6.40 21.12
N ALA A 170 -2.56 5.36 21.95
CA ALA A 170 -2.65 5.49 23.40
C ALA A 170 -1.59 6.45 23.95
N LEU A 171 -0.33 6.30 23.50
CA LEU A 171 0.76 7.18 23.92
C LEU A 171 0.54 8.64 23.47
N ALA A 172 -0.02 8.86 22.29
CA ALA A 172 -0.36 10.20 21.82
C ALA A 172 -1.44 10.85 22.69
N ALA A 173 -2.47 10.07 23.05
CA ALA A 173 -3.54 10.55 23.94
C ALA A 173 -3.05 10.86 25.36
N GLU A 174 -2.12 10.08 25.91
CA GLU A 174 -1.48 10.36 27.21
C GLU A 174 -0.67 11.66 27.16
N ASN A 175 0.10 11.86 26.09
CA ASN A 175 0.89 13.09 25.92
C ASN A 175 0.01 14.33 25.72
N GLU A 176 -1.15 14.23 25.07
CA GLU A 176 -2.09 15.34 24.94
C GLU A 176 -2.77 15.69 26.27
N ALA A 177 -3.02 14.70 27.12
CA ALA A 177 -3.63 14.91 28.46
C ALA A 177 -2.67 15.55 29.46
N ASP A 178 -1.35 15.42 29.26
CA ASP A 178 -0.32 15.99 30.15
C ASP A 178 -0.03 17.49 29.87
N TRP A 179 -0.64 18.05 28.80
CA TRP A 179 -0.58 19.48 28.48
C TRP A 179 -1.82 20.19 29.03
N ASP A 180 -2.01 20.13 30.35
CA ASP A 180 -3.02 20.99 31.00
C ASP A 180 -2.62 22.44 30.91
N ASP A 181 -3.55 23.32 30.50
CA ASP A 181 -3.41 24.77 30.30
C ASP A 181 -2.94 25.54 31.53
N GLU A 182 -2.78 24.90 32.69
CA GLU A 182 -2.34 25.54 33.96
C GLU A 182 -0.86 25.99 33.94
N ASP A 183 0.01 25.33 33.16
CA ASP A 183 1.42 25.70 33.05
C ASP A 183 1.66 26.94 32.17
N PHE A 184 0.69 27.38 31.39
CA PHE A 184 0.78 28.58 30.55
C PHE A 184 0.26 29.84 31.21
N ALA A 185 -0.40 29.76 32.39
CA ALA A 185 -0.99 30.90 33.07
C ALA A 185 0.04 31.81 33.81
N GLY A 186 1.33 31.48 33.77
CA GLY A 186 2.42 32.18 34.47
C GLY A 186 3.57 32.67 33.60
N GLY A 187 3.45 32.65 32.27
CA GLY A 187 4.49 33.19 31.39
C GLY A 187 4.69 34.71 31.57
N PRO A 188 5.94 35.22 31.45
CA PRO A 188 6.19 36.64 31.58
C PRO A 188 5.41 37.39 30.50
N GLU A 189 4.71 38.46 30.97
CA GLU A 189 3.99 39.38 30.10
C GLU A 189 4.96 39.96 29.06
N ILE A 190 4.77 39.60 27.79
CA ILE A 190 5.61 40.15 26.71
C ILE A 190 5.15 41.59 26.48
N ILE A 191 5.85 42.55 27.11
CA ILE A 191 5.66 43.96 26.87
C ILE A 191 6.33 44.29 25.53
N TYR A 192 5.50 44.48 24.50
CA TYR A 192 5.99 45.06 23.24
C TYR A 192 6.30 46.56 23.50
N ALA A 193 7.58 46.91 23.73
CA ALA A 193 8.03 48.28 23.67
C ALA A 193 8.05 48.71 22.18
N TYR A 194 7.01 49.41 21.78
CA TYR A 194 7.08 50.18 20.53
C TYR A 194 8.10 51.31 20.80
N GLY A 195 9.31 51.18 20.24
CA GLY A 195 10.26 52.28 20.15
C GLY A 195 9.69 53.28 19.15
N ASP A 196 9.54 54.53 19.64
CA ASP A 196 9.29 55.66 18.74
C ASP A 196 10.44 55.71 17.73
N GLY A 197 10.13 55.53 16.45
CA GLY A 197 11.07 55.71 15.36
C GLY A 197 11.56 57.15 15.32
N PRO A 198 12.78 57.41 14.82
CA PRO A 198 13.27 58.77 14.67
C PRO A 198 12.36 59.58 13.75
N GLU A 199 12.01 60.78 14.21
CA GLU A 199 11.34 61.80 13.42
C GLU A 199 12.20 62.13 12.20
N ASP A 200 11.65 61.98 10.99
CA ASP A 200 12.27 62.40 9.75
C ASP A 200 12.38 63.95 9.79
N GLU A 201 13.58 64.47 10.00
CA GLU A 201 13.89 65.84 9.74
C GLU A 201 13.93 66.08 8.23
N ASP A 202 12.94 66.84 7.75
CA ASP A 202 12.93 67.44 6.41
C ASP A 202 14.14 68.33 6.23
N ASP A 203 15.12 67.92 5.45
CA ASP A 203 16.11 68.84 4.88
C ASP A 203 15.68 69.23 3.47
N GLU A 204 15.01 70.38 3.37
CA GLU A 204 15.01 71.20 2.17
C GLU A 204 16.43 71.68 1.89
N LEU A 205 16.97 71.44 0.73
CA LEU A 205 17.94 72.34 0.08
C LEU A 205 18.08 72.07 -1.44
N GLU A 206 17.67 73.06 -2.23
CA GLU A 206 18.09 73.56 -3.54
C GLU A 206 18.32 72.57 -4.70
#